data_04f618d3f2a94ad0faf5da31231a5a4c
#
_entry.id   04f618d3f2a94ad0faf5da31231a5a4c
#
_cell.length_a   1.000
_cell.length_b   1.000
_cell.length_c   1.000
_cell.angle_alpha   90.00
_cell.angle_beta   90.00
_cell.angle_gamma   90.00
#
_symmetry.space_group_name_H-M   'P 1'
#
loop_
_entity.id
_entity.type
_entity.pdbx_description
1 polymer ?
#
loop_
_entity_poly.entity_id
_entity_poly.type
_entity_poly.pdbx_seq_one_letter_code
_entity_poly.pdbx_strand_id
1 'polypeptide(L)'
;GTGPIFGPILGALYGPVAMLWIVVGCIFAGAVHDYFCGMLSVRNGGASMPNLAGKYLGRPVKAFINVLAVVLLLLVGVVFVASPAQLMGTITMDVFGAASGSISISNAEEIHQVAEAGGITVWGMDKATVISVWTGIIFIYYILATLLPVDKIIGRIYPFFGALLLFMSVGMVYGLVSADLSSADPISFYRSVDGMSFEKFFQNFETRADLPLWPLLFLTISCGALSGFHATQSPLMARCTENEKEARFIFYGAMIGEGVIALVWCAVGLSFYDSLPDLLAAIKAGSPSKVVYDSSIHFLGLVGGIFAVLGVVVLPITSGDTAFRAARLVIAEFFHLEQKTLAK
;
A
#
# COMPACT_ATOMS: atom_id res chain seq x y z
N GLY A 1 3.92 3.47 1.26
CA GLY A 1 2.65 2.97 1.79
C GLY A 1 2.16 1.72 1.09
N THR A 2 1.02 1.19 1.52
CA THR A 2 0.37 0.02 0.90
C THR A 2 -0.44 0.36 -0.35
N GLY A 3 -0.55 1.64 -0.68
CA GLY A 3 -1.32 2.13 -1.83
C GLY A 3 -1.02 1.42 -3.14
N PRO A 4 0.25 1.38 -3.59
CA PRO A 4 0.64 0.74 -4.84
C PRO A 4 0.55 -0.80 -4.82
N ILE A 5 0.22 -1.38 -3.68
CA ILE A 5 0.02 -2.83 -3.50
C ILE A 5 -1.48 -3.15 -3.45
N PHE A 6 -2.18 -2.60 -2.47
CA PHE A 6 -3.57 -2.96 -2.19
C PHE A 6 -4.57 -2.36 -3.18
N GLY A 7 -4.34 -1.11 -3.62
CA GLY A 7 -5.18 -0.48 -4.62
C GLY A 7 -5.24 -1.26 -5.93
N PRO A 8 -4.09 -1.60 -6.54
CA PRO A 8 -4.03 -2.41 -7.75
C PRO A 8 -4.61 -3.83 -7.61
N ILE A 9 -4.43 -4.50 -6.47
CA ILE A 9 -5.06 -5.79 -6.18
C ILE A 9 -6.59 -5.66 -6.21
N LEU A 10 -7.14 -4.62 -5.57
CA LEU A 10 -8.57 -4.32 -5.65
C LEU A 10 -8.99 -3.90 -7.06
N GLY A 11 -8.12 -3.20 -7.79
CA GLY A 11 -8.32 -2.83 -9.19
C GLY A 11 -8.44 -4.05 -10.10
N ALA A 12 -7.73 -5.14 -9.80
CA ALA A 12 -7.81 -6.39 -10.54
C ALA A 12 -9.23 -7.00 -10.58
N LEU A 13 -10.11 -6.67 -9.62
CA LEU A 13 -11.52 -7.05 -9.65
C LEU A 13 -12.28 -6.48 -10.85
N TYR A 14 -11.75 -5.45 -11.49
CA TYR A 14 -12.31 -4.81 -12.69
C TYR A 14 -11.66 -5.30 -13.98
N GLY A 15 -10.72 -6.24 -13.88
CA GLY A 15 -10.01 -6.79 -15.03
C GLY A 15 -8.81 -5.96 -15.50
N PRO A 16 -8.26 -6.30 -16.69
CA PRO A 16 -7.04 -5.68 -17.23
C PRO A 16 -7.14 -4.17 -17.48
N VAL A 17 -8.33 -3.62 -17.59
CA VAL A 17 -8.54 -2.18 -17.73
C VAL A 17 -7.92 -1.38 -16.58
N ALA A 18 -7.79 -2.01 -15.38
CA ALA A 18 -7.11 -1.40 -14.25
C ALA A 18 -5.64 -1.06 -14.56
N MET A 19 -4.93 -1.91 -15.30
CA MET A 19 -3.54 -1.65 -15.72
C MET A 19 -3.44 -0.41 -16.61
N LEU A 20 -4.36 -0.26 -17.57
CA LEU A 20 -4.40 0.92 -18.43
C LEU A 20 -4.58 2.20 -17.61
N TRP A 21 -5.52 2.17 -16.67
CA TRP A 21 -5.81 3.34 -15.82
C TRP A 21 -4.69 3.64 -14.83
N ILE A 22 -3.96 2.61 -14.35
CA ILE A 22 -2.74 2.84 -13.56
C ILE A 22 -1.70 3.58 -14.40
N VAL A 23 -1.43 3.14 -15.63
CA VAL A 23 -0.45 3.79 -16.52
C VAL A 23 -0.85 5.22 -16.84
N VAL A 24 -2.06 5.41 -17.37
CA VAL A 24 -2.57 6.74 -17.78
C VAL A 24 -2.70 7.67 -16.58
N GLY A 25 -3.29 7.18 -15.49
CA GLY A 25 -3.46 7.96 -14.26
C GLY A 25 -2.13 8.32 -13.61
N CYS A 26 -1.18 7.40 -13.56
CA CYS A 26 0.14 7.67 -13.01
C CYS A 26 0.88 8.75 -13.80
N ILE A 27 0.94 8.64 -15.14
CA ILE A 27 1.69 9.56 -16.00
C ILE A 27 1.05 10.96 -16.04
N PHE A 28 -0.27 11.03 -16.29
CA PHE A 28 -0.95 12.28 -16.59
C PHE A 28 -1.64 12.93 -15.38
N ALA A 29 -1.93 12.18 -14.33
CA ALA A 29 -2.55 12.70 -13.13
C ALA A 29 -1.59 12.68 -11.95
N GLY A 30 -1.18 11.49 -11.46
CA GLY A 30 -0.40 11.35 -10.24
C GLY A 30 0.96 12.05 -10.28
N ALA A 31 1.77 11.71 -11.29
CA ALA A 31 3.10 12.29 -11.42
C ALA A 31 3.07 13.81 -11.70
N VAL A 32 2.08 14.28 -12.46
CA VAL A 32 1.86 15.71 -12.70
C VAL A 32 1.43 16.42 -11.42
N HIS A 33 0.46 15.84 -10.68
CA HIS A 33 0.03 16.36 -9.38
C HIS A 33 1.21 16.49 -8.41
N ASP A 34 1.99 15.43 -8.24
CA ASP A 34 3.09 15.41 -7.28
C ASP A 34 4.19 16.38 -7.67
N TYR A 35 4.50 16.48 -8.98
CA TYR A 35 5.46 17.44 -9.48
C TYR A 35 5.04 18.89 -9.18
N PHE A 36 3.81 19.27 -9.52
CA PHE A 36 3.35 20.64 -9.28
C PHE A 36 3.17 20.93 -7.79
N CYS A 37 2.66 20.00 -7.02
CA CYS A 37 2.52 20.14 -5.57
C CYS A 37 3.90 20.35 -4.90
N GLY A 38 4.87 19.52 -5.24
CA GLY A 38 6.25 19.62 -4.75
C GLY A 38 6.93 20.92 -5.19
N MET A 39 6.88 21.26 -6.48
CA MET A 39 7.48 22.46 -7.03
C MET A 39 6.91 23.75 -6.44
N LEU A 40 5.58 23.83 -6.32
CA LEU A 40 4.95 24.98 -5.66
C LEU A 40 5.39 25.10 -4.20
N SER A 41 5.52 23.95 -3.51
CA SER A 41 6.00 23.93 -2.13
C SER A 41 7.46 24.39 -2.02
N VAL A 42 8.38 23.88 -2.87
CA VAL A 42 9.79 24.30 -2.91
C VAL A 42 9.89 25.82 -3.11
N ARG A 43 9.19 26.36 -4.10
CA ARG A 43 9.18 27.79 -4.42
C ARG A 43 8.52 28.68 -3.36
N ASN A 44 7.77 28.09 -2.43
CA ASN A 44 7.12 28.78 -1.32
C ASN A 44 7.72 28.37 0.05
N GLY A 45 9.01 28.01 0.08
CA GLY A 45 9.74 27.73 1.32
C GLY A 45 9.24 26.50 2.08
N GLY A 46 8.74 25.49 1.37
CA GLY A 46 8.22 24.26 1.97
C GLY A 46 6.80 24.42 2.56
N ALA A 47 6.01 25.34 2.01
CA ALA A 47 4.63 25.57 2.47
C ALA A 47 3.77 24.33 2.26
N SER A 48 2.92 24.02 3.26
CA SER A 48 1.93 22.92 3.18
C SER A 48 0.87 23.18 2.10
N MET A 49 0.22 22.09 1.63
CA MET A 49 -0.83 22.20 0.62
C MET A 49 -1.98 23.14 1.02
N PRO A 50 -2.49 23.13 2.28
CA PRO A 50 -3.46 24.12 2.70
C PRO A 50 -2.97 25.57 2.63
N ASN A 51 -1.70 25.81 2.96
CA ASN A 51 -1.12 27.16 2.89
C ASN A 51 -0.98 27.63 1.44
N LEU A 52 -0.56 26.73 0.53
CA LEU A 52 -0.51 27.02 -0.90
C LEU A 52 -1.90 27.33 -1.45
N ALA A 53 -2.90 26.51 -1.10
CA ALA A 53 -4.29 26.76 -1.47
C ALA A 53 -4.79 28.11 -0.94
N GLY A 54 -4.44 28.46 0.30
CA GLY A 54 -4.78 29.76 0.88
C GLY A 54 -4.13 30.92 0.17
N LYS A 55 -2.89 30.77 -0.29
CA LYS A 55 -2.15 31.81 -1.02
C LYS A 55 -2.74 32.09 -2.40
N TYR A 56 -3.11 31.04 -3.13
CA TYR A 56 -3.53 31.16 -4.54
C TYR A 56 -5.04 31.18 -4.74
N LEU A 57 -5.83 30.52 -3.86
CA LEU A 57 -7.26 30.35 -3.99
C LEU A 57 -8.07 31.02 -2.86
N GLY A 58 -7.40 31.55 -1.85
CA GLY A 58 -8.02 32.32 -0.78
C GLY A 58 -8.38 31.49 0.48
N ARG A 59 -8.84 32.24 1.51
CA ARG A 59 -9.08 31.67 2.86
C ARG A 59 -10.13 30.55 2.93
N PRO A 60 -11.28 30.61 2.21
CA PRO A 60 -12.28 29.53 2.28
C PRO A 60 -11.72 28.21 1.78
N VAL A 61 -10.95 28.23 0.67
CA VAL A 61 -10.32 27.03 0.11
C VAL A 61 -9.24 26.49 1.05
N LYS A 62 -8.47 27.36 1.71
CA LYS A 62 -7.53 26.95 2.76
C LYS A 62 -8.21 26.15 3.86
N ALA A 63 -9.33 26.67 4.39
CA ALA A 63 -10.07 26.01 5.46
C ALA A 63 -10.60 24.64 5.02
N PHE A 64 -11.19 24.56 3.82
CA PHE A 64 -11.66 23.30 3.24
C PHE A 64 -10.52 22.27 3.09
N ILE A 65 -9.40 22.65 2.50
CA ILE A 65 -8.25 21.78 2.30
C ILE A 65 -7.62 21.34 3.64
N ASN A 66 -7.62 22.19 4.67
CA ASN A 66 -7.17 21.81 6.02
C ASN A 66 -8.03 20.68 6.59
N VAL A 67 -9.35 20.81 6.54
CA VAL A 67 -10.27 19.79 7.05
C VAL A 67 -10.09 18.50 6.26
N LEU A 68 -10.06 18.59 4.92
CA LEU A 68 -9.85 17.45 4.05
C LEU A 68 -8.52 16.73 4.35
N ALA A 69 -7.43 17.47 4.53
CA ALA A 69 -6.12 16.91 4.84
C ALA A 69 -6.12 16.18 6.20
N VAL A 70 -6.75 16.74 7.23
CA VAL A 70 -6.85 16.08 8.55
C VAL A 70 -7.67 14.81 8.46
N VAL A 71 -8.85 14.84 7.81
CA VAL A 71 -9.69 13.64 7.62
C VAL A 71 -8.94 12.57 6.83
N LEU A 72 -8.30 12.95 5.71
CA LEU A 72 -7.49 12.04 4.91
C LEU A 72 -6.39 11.38 5.74
N LEU A 73 -5.62 12.15 6.50
CA LEU A 73 -4.51 11.64 7.30
C LEU A 73 -4.97 10.72 8.43
N LEU A 74 -6.13 10.97 9.02
CA LEU A 74 -6.74 10.08 10.02
C LEU A 74 -7.16 8.75 9.38
N LEU A 75 -7.86 8.78 8.23
CA LEU A 75 -8.29 7.57 7.53
C LEU A 75 -7.11 6.73 7.04
N VAL A 76 -6.11 7.38 6.47
CA VAL A 76 -4.86 6.72 6.04
C VAL A 76 -4.11 6.14 7.25
N GLY A 77 -4.11 6.85 8.38
CA GLY A 77 -3.54 6.35 9.63
C GLY A 77 -4.18 5.05 10.10
N VAL A 78 -5.51 4.92 10.01
CA VAL A 78 -6.22 3.67 10.32
C VAL A 78 -5.74 2.52 9.44
N VAL A 79 -5.62 2.74 8.13
CA VAL A 79 -5.13 1.71 7.19
C VAL A 79 -3.70 1.31 7.51
N PHE A 80 -2.83 2.26 7.86
CA PHE A 80 -1.44 2.00 8.20
C PHE A 80 -1.24 1.29 9.55
N VAL A 81 -2.24 1.25 10.40
CA VAL A 81 -2.26 0.41 11.61
C VAL A 81 -2.84 -0.96 11.31
N ALA A 82 -4.02 -1.01 10.68
CA ALA A 82 -4.77 -2.25 10.49
C ALA A 82 -4.08 -3.22 9.52
N SER A 83 -3.54 -2.71 8.42
CA SER A 83 -2.95 -3.52 7.37
C SER A 83 -1.71 -4.32 7.82
N PRO A 84 -0.67 -3.71 8.44
CA PRO A 84 0.45 -4.48 8.96
C PRO A 84 0.06 -5.39 10.12
N ALA A 85 -0.94 -5.00 10.94
CA ALA A 85 -1.43 -5.85 12.02
C ALA A 85 -2.05 -7.16 11.50
N GLN A 86 -2.81 -7.09 10.41
CA GLN A 86 -3.39 -8.28 9.75
C GLN A 86 -2.29 -9.19 9.20
N LEU A 87 -1.30 -8.63 8.49
CA LEU A 87 -0.18 -9.42 7.96
C LEU A 87 0.65 -10.06 9.06
N MET A 88 0.99 -9.30 10.10
CA MET A 88 1.74 -9.83 11.26
C MET A 88 0.94 -10.89 12.02
N GLY A 89 -0.37 -10.71 12.14
CA GLY A 89 -1.26 -11.71 12.72
C GLY A 89 -1.23 -13.01 11.95
N THR A 90 -1.33 -12.96 10.62
CA THR A 90 -1.26 -14.14 9.75
C THR A 90 0.10 -14.84 9.86
N ILE A 91 1.22 -14.11 9.73
CA ILE A 91 2.57 -14.69 9.90
C ILE A 91 2.73 -15.34 11.27
N THR A 92 2.25 -14.69 12.33
CA THR A 92 2.36 -15.22 13.69
C THR A 92 1.60 -16.53 13.83
N MET A 93 0.39 -16.61 13.30
CA MET A 93 -0.41 -17.84 13.32
C MET A 93 0.27 -18.97 12.53
N ASP A 94 0.81 -18.69 11.35
CA ASP A 94 1.41 -19.71 10.50
C ASP A 94 2.76 -20.20 11.06
N VAL A 95 3.63 -19.29 11.49
CA VAL A 95 4.96 -19.66 12.00
C VAL A 95 4.88 -20.38 13.35
N PHE A 96 4.11 -19.84 14.29
CA PHE A 96 4.02 -20.40 15.63
C PHE A 96 2.95 -21.47 15.78
N GLY A 97 1.91 -21.45 14.94
CA GLY A 97 0.91 -22.51 14.86
C GLY A 97 1.54 -23.81 14.33
N ALA A 98 2.40 -23.72 13.33
CA ALA A 98 3.18 -24.84 12.84
C ALA A 98 4.14 -25.40 13.92
N ALA A 99 4.81 -24.51 14.67
CA ALA A 99 5.76 -24.90 15.72
C ALA A 99 5.09 -25.58 16.93
N SER A 100 3.77 -25.37 17.15
CA SER A 100 3.01 -26.01 18.25
C SER A 100 2.68 -27.48 18.01
N GLY A 101 3.12 -28.08 16.90
CA GLY A 101 3.07 -29.52 16.66
C GLY A 101 1.71 -30.05 16.21
N SER A 102 0.76 -29.19 15.90
CA SER A 102 -0.57 -29.59 15.45
C SER A 102 -0.63 -29.92 13.95
N ILE A 103 0.40 -29.56 13.15
CA ILE A 103 0.41 -29.72 11.70
C ILE A 103 1.83 -30.02 11.20
N SER A 104 1.95 -30.96 10.26
CA SER A 104 3.21 -31.23 9.55
C SER A 104 3.52 -30.08 8.59
N ILE A 105 4.75 -29.53 8.67
CA ILE A 105 5.23 -28.34 7.93
C ILE A 105 5.28 -28.54 6.40
N SER A 106 4.72 -29.61 5.86
CA SER A 106 4.85 -29.95 4.43
C SER A 106 4.04 -29.06 3.46
N ASN A 107 3.01 -28.34 3.95
CA ASN A 107 2.15 -27.49 3.10
C ASN A 107 1.73 -26.21 3.82
N ALA A 108 2.34 -25.06 3.44
CA ALA A 108 1.98 -23.74 3.98
C ALA A 108 0.50 -23.37 3.72
N GLU A 109 -0.09 -23.84 2.61
CA GLU A 109 -1.51 -23.64 2.29
C GLU A 109 -2.44 -24.34 3.27
N GLU A 110 -2.11 -25.56 3.70
CA GLU A 110 -2.90 -26.34 4.64
C GLU A 110 -2.90 -25.72 6.05
N ILE A 111 -1.74 -25.22 6.49
CA ILE A 111 -1.59 -24.46 7.74
C ILE A 111 -2.49 -23.22 7.72
N HIS A 112 -2.47 -22.51 6.62
CA HIS A 112 -3.25 -21.28 6.47
C HIS A 112 -4.77 -21.56 6.50
N GLN A 113 -5.24 -22.60 5.80
CA GLN A 113 -6.64 -22.99 5.80
C GLN A 113 -7.14 -23.43 7.19
N VAL A 114 -6.33 -24.19 7.93
CA VAL A 114 -6.67 -24.63 9.30
C VAL A 114 -6.64 -23.46 10.28
N ALA A 115 -5.70 -22.50 10.12
CA ALA A 115 -5.66 -21.29 10.92
C ALA A 115 -6.89 -20.38 10.67
N GLU A 116 -7.35 -20.30 9.42
CA GLU A 116 -8.58 -19.56 9.08
C GLU A 116 -9.84 -20.22 9.61
N ALA A 117 -9.88 -21.57 9.68
CA ALA A 117 -10.99 -22.31 10.25
C ALA A 117 -11.10 -22.20 11.79
N GLY A 118 -10.21 -21.42 12.44
CA GLY A 118 -10.22 -21.19 13.89
C GLY A 118 -9.71 -22.37 14.72
N GLY A 119 -9.12 -23.39 14.06
CA GLY A 119 -8.59 -24.58 14.73
C GLY A 119 -7.21 -24.42 15.38
N ILE A 120 -6.45 -23.37 15.01
CA ILE A 120 -5.11 -23.11 15.54
C ILE A 120 -5.17 -21.94 16.51
N THR A 121 -4.62 -22.17 17.70
CA THR A 121 -4.35 -21.11 18.67
C THR A 121 -2.85 -20.96 18.90
N VAL A 122 -2.37 -19.73 18.97
CA VAL A 122 -0.98 -19.42 19.34
C VAL A 122 -0.98 -18.80 20.72
N TRP A 123 -0.29 -19.42 21.66
CA TRP A 123 -0.31 -19.04 23.10
C TRP A 123 -1.73 -18.95 23.69
N GLY A 124 -2.65 -19.82 23.24
CA GLY A 124 -4.06 -19.81 23.66
C GLY A 124 -4.91 -18.69 23.06
N MET A 125 -4.37 -17.92 22.11
CA MET A 125 -5.06 -16.82 21.43
C MET A 125 -5.49 -17.26 20.01
N ASP A 126 -6.70 -16.91 19.63
CA ASP A 126 -7.21 -17.05 18.27
C ASP A 126 -6.64 -15.94 17.33
N LYS A 127 -6.81 -16.11 16.03
CA LYS A 127 -6.30 -15.17 15.01
C LYS A 127 -6.74 -13.72 15.26
N ALA A 128 -8.00 -13.50 15.64
CA ALA A 128 -8.54 -12.17 15.88
C ALA A 128 -7.86 -11.49 17.08
N THR A 129 -7.60 -12.24 18.15
CA THR A 129 -6.88 -11.76 19.33
C THR A 129 -5.42 -11.43 19.00
N VAL A 130 -4.74 -12.28 18.23
CA VAL A 130 -3.35 -12.02 17.79
C VAL A 130 -3.28 -10.75 16.94
N ILE A 131 -4.21 -10.54 16.00
CA ILE A 131 -4.29 -9.31 15.20
C ILE A 131 -4.52 -8.10 16.11
N SER A 132 -5.38 -8.22 17.13
CA SER A 132 -5.66 -7.13 18.08
C SER A 132 -4.42 -6.76 18.90
N VAL A 133 -3.62 -7.74 19.31
CA VAL A 133 -2.33 -7.52 19.98
C VAL A 133 -1.36 -6.76 19.08
N TRP A 134 -1.21 -7.19 17.82
CA TRP A 134 -0.36 -6.48 16.85
C TRP A 134 -0.86 -5.07 16.57
N THR A 135 -2.17 -4.87 16.48
CA THR A 135 -2.79 -3.53 16.34
C THR A 135 -2.37 -2.62 17.49
N GLY A 136 -2.44 -3.12 18.72
CA GLY A 136 -1.99 -2.39 19.92
C GLY A 136 -0.51 -2.04 19.89
N ILE A 137 0.36 -3.00 19.53
CA ILE A 137 1.81 -2.80 19.42
C ILE A 137 2.14 -1.72 18.39
N ILE A 138 1.55 -1.80 17.19
CA ILE A 138 1.79 -0.84 16.11
C ILE A 138 1.26 0.55 16.49
N PHE A 139 0.11 0.61 17.14
CA PHE A 139 -0.46 1.88 17.58
C PHE A 139 0.41 2.56 18.65
N ILE A 140 0.91 1.80 19.63
CA ILE A 140 1.87 2.30 20.64
C ILE A 140 3.15 2.78 19.96
N TYR A 141 3.66 2.03 18.97
CA TYR A 141 4.81 2.46 18.19
C TYR A 141 4.58 3.84 17.56
N TYR A 142 3.43 4.09 16.92
CA TYR A 142 3.15 5.39 16.31
C TYR A 142 3.07 6.53 17.32
N ILE A 143 2.50 6.28 18.50
CA ILE A 143 2.50 7.26 19.59
C ILE A 143 3.94 7.61 19.96
N LEU A 144 4.79 6.61 20.18
CA LEU A 144 6.20 6.82 20.54
C LEU A 144 6.97 7.51 19.41
N ALA A 145 6.79 7.09 18.17
CA ALA A 145 7.45 7.67 17.00
C ALA A 145 7.04 9.12 16.75
N THR A 146 5.81 9.49 17.12
CA THR A 146 5.34 10.89 17.00
C THR A 146 5.92 11.78 18.11
N LEU A 147 6.18 11.21 19.29
CA LEU A 147 6.69 11.95 20.46
C LEU A 147 8.22 12.00 20.50
N LEU A 148 8.90 10.96 20.04
CA LEU A 148 10.36 10.84 20.09
C LEU A 148 11.00 11.22 18.73
N PRO A 149 12.23 11.77 18.72
CA PRO A 149 12.96 12.04 17.50
C PRO A 149 13.56 10.75 16.91
N VAL A 150 12.70 9.83 16.51
CA VAL A 150 13.08 8.51 15.97
C VAL A 150 13.68 8.60 14.57
N ASP A 151 13.64 9.78 13.95
CA ASP A 151 14.12 10.07 12.59
C ASP A 151 15.52 9.56 12.30
N LYS A 152 16.44 9.72 13.28
CA LYS A 152 17.83 9.31 13.11
C LYS A 152 18.02 7.79 13.05
N ILE A 153 17.15 7.04 13.71
CA ILE A 153 17.20 5.57 13.75
C ILE A 153 16.54 5.03 12.49
N ILE A 154 15.31 5.47 12.23
CA ILE A 154 14.52 5.03 11.09
C ILE A 154 15.21 5.40 9.77
N GLY A 155 15.75 6.60 9.63
CA GLY A 155 16.42 7.06 8.42
C GLY A 155 17.60 6.17 7.98
N ARG A 156 18.27 5.48 8.91
CA ARG A 156 19.30 4.50 8.57
C ARG A 156 18.74 3.16 8.08
N ILE A 157 17.53 2.82 8.52
CA ILE A 157 16.89 1.54 8.21
C ILE A 157 16.06 1.64 6.91
N TYR A 158 15.62 2.82 6.51
CA TYR A 158 14.87 3.06 5.28
C TYR A 158 15.48 2.43 4.00
N PRO A 159 16.79 2.55 3.73
CA PRO A 159 17.37 1.91 2.55
C PRO A 159 17.22 0.40 2.55
N PHE A 160 17.32 -0.24 3.72
CA PHE A 160 17.09 -1.68 3.87
C PHE A 160 15.64 -2.07 3.55
N PHE A 161 14.68 -1.27 4.00
CA PHE A 161 13.26 -1.49 3.69
C PHE A 161 12.94 -1.29 2.20
N GLY A 162 13.58 -0.29 1.58
CA GLY A 162 13.52 -0.11 0.13
C GLY A 162 14.07 -1.31 -0.63
N ALA A 163 15.18 -1.88 -0.17
CA ALA A 163 15.76 -3.08 -0.75
C ALA A 163 14.83 -4.31 -0.60
N LEU A 164 14.15 -4.47 0.54
CA LEU A 164 13.15 -5.52 0.74
C LEU A 164 11.96 -5.38 -0.21
N LEU A 165 11.47 -4.15 -0.42
CA LEU A 165 10.40 -3.89 -1.38
C LEU A 165 10.82 -4.22 -2.82
N LEU A 166 12.03 -3.84 -3.22
CA LEU A 166 12.57 -4.17 -4.54
C LEU A 166 12.75 -5.69 -4.68
N PHE A 167 13.30 -6.36 -3.67
CA PHE A 167 13.42 -7.81 -3.65
C PHE A 167 12.06 -8.49 -3.85
N MET A 168 11.07 -8.08 -3.11
CA MET A 168 9.71 -8.60 -3.23
C MET A 168 9.15 -8.35 -4.65
N SER A 169 9.25 -7.12 -5.16
CA SER A 169 8.71 -6.76 -6.48
C SER A 169 9.39 -7.56 -7.60
N VAL A 170 10.71 -7.71 -7.56
CA VAL A 170 11.47 -8.53 -8.50
C VAL A 170 11.10 -10.01 -8.35
N GLY A 171 10.93 -10.48 -7.13
CA GLY A 171 10.48 -11.85 -6.83
C GLY A 171 9.10 -12.15 -7.39
N MET A 172 8.15 -11.18 -7.26
CA MET A 172 6.83 -11.33 -7.86
C MET A 172 6.90 -11.40 -9.40
N VAL A 173 7.67 -10.53 -10.04
CA VAL A 173 7.87 -10.55 -11.49
C VAL A 173 8.50 -11.87 -11.92
N TYR A 174 9.53 -12.33 -11.21
CA TYR A 174 10.15 -13.63 -11.48
C TYR A 174 9.15 -14.78 -11.34
N GLY A 175 8.37 -14.79 -10.27
CA GLY A 175 7.33 -15.80 -10.04
C GLY A 175 6.30 -15.84 -11.16
N LEU A 176 5.78 -14.67 -11.57
CA LEU A 176 4.83 -14.54 -12.67
C LEU A 176 5.39 -15.06 -14.00
N VAL A 177 6.63 -14.66 -14.35
CA VAL A 177 7.27 -15.06 -15.62
C VAL A 177 7.66 -16.53 -15.61
N SER A 178 8.21 -17.05 -14.49
CA SER A 178 8.64 -18.45 -14.41
C SER A 178 7.45 -19.42 -14.41
N ALA A 179 6.35 -19.06 -13.82
CA ALA A 179 5.12 -19.86 -13.85
C ALA A 179 4.50 -19.93 -15.25
N ASP A 180 4.57 -18.84 -16.03
CA ASP A 180 4.12 -18.80 -17.42
C ASP A 180 5.00 -19.66 -18.34
N LEU A 181 6.30 -19.70 -18.09
CA LEU A 181 7.27 -20.50 -18.84
C LEU A 181 7.24 -21.99 -18.48
N SER A 182 6.80 -22.35 -17.28
CA SER A 182 6.65 -23.74 -16.86
C SER A 182 5.28 -24.26 -17.30
N SER A 183 5.22 -24.95 -18.42
CA SER A 183 4.01 -25.45 -19.10
C SER A 183 3.08 -26.37 -18.27
N ALA A 184 3.37 -26.63 -16.99
CA ALA A 184 2.58 -27.49 -16.11
C ALA A 184 1.35 -26.79 -15.49
N ASP A 185 1.44 -25.48 -15.14
CA ASP A 185 0.33 -24.67 -14.63
C ASP A 185 0.45 -23.24 -15.17
N PRO A 186 -0.11 -22.98 -16.36
CA PRO A 186 -0.18 -21.58 -16.83
C PRO A 186 -1.01 -20.76 -15.85
N ILE A 187 -0.47 -19.61 -15.45
CA ILE A 187 -1.14 -18.66 -14.58
C ILE A 187 -2.54 -18.36 -15.13
N SER A 188 -3.54 -18.39 -14.28
CA SER A 188 -4.96 -18.29 -14.64
C SER A 188 -5.31 -17.04 -15.46
N PHE A 189 -4.52 -15.97 -15.33
CA PHE A 189 -4.66 -14.76 -16.13
C PHE A 189 -4.67 -15.03 -17.64
N TYR A 190 -3.78 -15.89 -18.13
CA TYR A 190 -3.74 -16.26 -19.56
C TYR A 190 -4.82 -17.27 -19.93
N ARG A 191 -5.33 -18.05 -18.98
CA ARG A 191 -6.46 -18.96 -19.21
C ARG A 191 -7.79 -18.23 -19.30
N SER A 192 -8.00 -17.19 -18.48
CA SER A 192 -9.27 -16.45 -18.45
C SER A 192 -9.39 -15.42 -19.58
N VAL A 193 -8.26 -15.00 -20.15
CA VAL A 193 -8.20 -14.05 -21.26
C VAL A 193 -7.86 -14.78 -22.55
N ASP A 194 -8.73 -15.69 -23.02
CA ASP A 194 -8.65 -16.34 -24.33
C ASP A 194 -8.19 -15.33 -25.42
N GLY A 195 -6.87 -15.19 -25.58
CA GLY A 195 -6.20 -14.17 -26.36
C GLY A 195 -6.61 -12.74 -25.96
N MET A 196 -5.68 -11.92 -25.50
CA MET A 196 -5.94 -10.51 -25.23
C MET A 196 -6.44 -9.79 -26.49
N SER A 197 -7.74 -9.86 -26.78
CA SER A 197 -8.31 -8.96 -27.77
C SER A 197 -8.39 -7.56 -27.16
N PHE A 198 -8.14 -6.54 -27.98
CA PHE A 198 -8.22 -5.14 -27.57
C PHE A 198 -9.58 -4.81 -26.93
N GLU A 199 -10.62 -5.49 -27.36
CA GLU A 199 -11.98 -5.35 -26.83
C GLU A 199 -12.09 -5.88 -25.38
N LYS A 200 -11.53 -7.05 -25.08
CA LYS A 200 -11.52 -7.63 -23.73
C LYS A 200 -10.69 -6.80 -22.74
N PHE A 201 -9.67 -6.10 -23.23
CA PHE A 201 -8.86 -5.22 -22.39
C PHE A 201 -9.67 -4.06 -21.78
N PHE A 202 -10.70 -3.59 -22.47
CA PHE A 202 -11.55 -2.49 -22.01
C PHE A 202 -12.85 -2.95 -21.33
N GLN A 203 -13.18 -4.24 -21.39
CA GLN A 203 -14.36 -4.80 -20.71
C GLN A 203 -14.00 -5.27 -19.30
N ASN A 204 -14.95 -5.12 -18.37
CA ASN A 204 -14.86 -5.84 -17.10
C ASN A 204 -14.97 -7.35 -17.39
N PHE A 205 -14.19 -8.18 -16.70
CA PHE A 205 -14.28 -9.64 -16.82
C PHE A 205 -15.67 -10.19 -16.49
N GLU A 206 -16.37 -9.56 -15.57
CA GLU A 206 -17.76 -9.81 -15.29
C GLU A 206 -18.55 -8.52 -15.39
N THR A 207 -19.70 -8.58 -16.04
CA THR A 207 -20.74 -7.56 -15.96
C THR A 207 -21.40 -7.64 -14.59
N ARG A 208 -20.73 -7.10 -13.57
CA ARG A 208 -21.26 -7.02 -12.22
C ARG A 208 -22.01 -5.72 -12.05
N ALA A 209 -23.33 -5.80 -11.89
CA ALA A 209 -24.14 -4.61 -11.63
C ALA A 209 -23.79 -3.91 -10.31
N ASP A 210 -23.20 -4.64 -9.36
CA ASP A 210 -22.77 -4.15 -8.03
C ASP A 210 -21.38 -3.51 -8.03
N LEU A 211 -20.59 -3.64 -9.12
CA LEU A 211 -19.25 -3.07 -9.26
C LEU A 211 -19.13 -2.28 -10.57
N PRO A 212 -19.79 -1.12 -10.70
CA PRO A 212 -19.65 -0.30 -11.89
C PRO A 212 -18.21 0.21 -12.01
N LEU A 213 -17.68 0.19 -13.26
CA LEU A 213 -16.33 0.67 -13.55
C LEU A 213 -16.14 2.11 -13.05
N TRP A 214 -17.12 2.96 -13.28
CA TRP A 214 -17.13 4.33 -12.78
C TRP A 214 -18.12 4.49 -11.62
N PRO A 215 -17.75 5.09 -10.47
CA PRO A 215 -16.42 5.63 -10.11
C PRO A 215 -15.51 4.62 -9.36
N LEU A 216 -15.97 3.39 -9.11
CA LEU A 216 -15.33 2.48 -8.15
C LEU A 216 -13.92 2.06 -8.53
N LEU A 217 -13.66 1.77 -9.82
CA LEU A 217 -12.31 1.46 -10.28
C LEU A 217 -11.34 2.60 -9.94
N PHE A 218 -11.73 3.84 -10.19
CA PHE A 218 -10.87 5.01 -9.94
C PHE A 218 -10.61 5.24 -8.46
N LEU A 219 -11.56 4.89 -7.59
CA LEU A 219 -11.35 4.93 -6.14
C LEU A 219 -10.36 3.86 -5.69
N THR A 220 -10.45 2.65 -6.23
CA THR A 220 -9.57 1.55 -5.84
C THR A 220 -8.13 1.74 -6.32
N ILE A 221 -7.93 2.18 -7.56
CA ILE A 221 -6.59 2.40 -8.13
C ILE A 221 -6.00 3.78 -7.79
N SER A 222 -6.74 4.64 -7.09
CA SER A 222 -6.28 6.00 -6.78
C SER A 222 -4.91 6.02 -6.10
N CYS A 223 -4.58 5.04 -5.27
CA CYS A 223 -3.30 4.97 -4.62
C CYS A 223 -2.14 4.51 -5.53
N GLY A 224 -2.43 3.84 -6.66
CA GLY A 224 -1.41 3.41 -7.63
C GLY A 224 -1.27 4.35 -8.83
N ALA A 225 -2.27 5.19 -9.06
CA ALA A 225 -2.33 6.11 -10.19
C ALA A 225 -2.31 7.58 -9.77
N LEU A 226 -2.91 7.91 -8.63
CA LEU A 226 -2.97 9.26 -8.06
C LEU A 226 -3.22 9.12 -6.55
N SER A 227 -2.26 9.47 -5.73
CA SER A 227 -2.39 9.33 -4.28
C SER A 227 -2.76 10.67 -3.61
N GLY A 228 -3.94 10.72 -3.00
CA GLY A 228 -4.34 11.86 -2.17
C GLY A 228 -3.42 12.08 -0.96
N PHE A 229 -2.79 11.02 -0.46
CA PHE A 229 -1.79 11.09 0.59
C PHE A 229 -0.57 11.92 0.16
N HIS A 230 -0.15 11.84 -1.12
CA HIS A 230 0.97 12.60 -1.66
C HIS A 230 0.78 14.12 -1.59
N ALA A 231 -0.45 14.61 -1.64
CA ALA A 231 -0.73 16.03 -1.44
C ALA A 231 -0.21 16.57 -0.09
N THR A 232 -0.13 15.71 0.92
CA THR A 232 0.42 16.06 2.24
C THR A 232 1.91 15.74 2.35
N GLN A 233 2.43 14.78 1.58
CA GLN A 233 3.83 14.33 1.63
C GLN A 233 4.76 15.15 0.74
N SER A 234 4.30 15.55 -0.45
CA SER A 234 5.12 16.35 -1.38
C SER A 234 5.65 17.64 -0.75
N PRO A 235 4.87 18.41 0.07
CA PRO A 235 5.41 19.53 0.81
C PRO A 235 6.45 19.17 1.87
N LEU A 236 6.38 18.00 2.49
CA LEU A 236 7.39 17.54 3.43
C LEU A 236 8.70 17.21 2.70
N MET A 237 8.62 16.54 1.56
CA MET A 237 9.77 16.27 0.71
C MET A 237 10.38 17.55 0.13
N ALA A 238 9.56 18.55 -0.20
CA ALA A 238 10.00 19.84 -0.67
C ALA A 238 10.92 20.56 0.35
N ARG A 239 10.69 20.36 1.65
CA ARG A 239 11.56 20.91 2.71
C ARG A 239 12.95 20.27 2.76
N CYS A 240 13.09 19.08 2.20
CA CYS A 240 14.34 18.31 2.14
C CYS A 240 15.03 18.42 0.77
N THR A 241 14.40 19.07 -0.21
CA THR A 241 14.93 19.23 -1.56
C THR A 241 15.87 20.41 -1.60
N GLU A 242 17.15 20.15 -1.83
CA GLU A 242 18.20 21.19 -1.86
C GLU A 242 18.23 21.95 -3.20
N ASN A 243 17.89 21.25 -4.29
CA ASN A 243 17.98 21.81 -5.63
C ASN A 243 16.67 21.60 -6.41
N GLU A 244 16.09 22.69 -6.89
CA GLU A 244 14.86 22.67 -7.69
C GLU A 244 14.98 21.80 -8.97
N LYS A 245 16.19 21.66 -9.53
CA LYS A 245 16.43 20.83 -10.72
C LYS A 245 16.15 19.33 -10.47
N GLU A 246 16.26 18.88 -9.24
CA GLU A 246 16.00 17.49 -8.84
C GLU A 246 14.51 17.18 -8.67
N ALA A 247 13.68 18.21 -8.59
CA ALA A 247 12.25 18.08 -8.33
C ALA A 247 11.54 17.17 -9.33
N ARG A 248 11.97 17.18 -10.62
CA ARG A 248 11.40 16.26 -11.63
C ARG A 248 11.67 14.81 -11.27
N PHE A 249 12.85 14.47 -10.79
CA PHE A 249 13.20 13.12 -10.39
C PHE A 249 12.52 12.74 -9.06
N ILE A 250 12.56 13.66 -8.07
CA ILE A 250 12.03 13.43 -6.73
C ILE A 250 10.51 13.28 -6.74
N PHE A 251 9.78 14.16 -7.42
CA PHE A 251 8.31 14.15 -7.37
C PHE A 251 7.70 13.35 -8.52
N TYR A 252 8.00 13.69 -9.77
CA TYR A 252 7.46 13.00 -10.94
C TYR A 252 8.01 11.56 -11.03
N GLY A 253 9.33 11.41 -10.91
CA GLY A 253 10.00 10.11 -11.05
C GLY A 253 9.60 9.12 -9.96
N ALA A 254 9.43 9.57 -8.71
CA ALA A 254 8.99 8.71 -7.62
C ALA A 254 7.58 8.15 -7.89
N MET A 255 6.65 8.99 -8.36
CA MET A 255 5.30 8.53 -8.70
C MET A 255 5.30 7.51 -9.86
N ILE A 256 6.15 7.70 -10.87
CA ILE A 256 6.33 6.70 -11.95
C ILE A 256 6.85 5.36 -11.37
N GLY A 257 7.82 5.41 -10.45
CA GLY A 257 8.32 4.22 -9.75
C GLY A 257 7.22 3.51 -8.97
N GLU A 258 6.36 4.26 -8.28
CA GLU A 258 5.18 3.73 -7.58
C GLU A 258 4.20 3.07 -8.56
N GLY A 259 3.94 3.69 -9.71
CA GLY A 259 3.11 3.13 -10.77
C GLY A 259 3.62 1.80 -11.34
N VAL A 260 4.94 1.65 -11.49
CA VAL A 260 5.54 0.36 -11.89
C VAL A 260 5.27 -0.74 -10.86
N ILE A 261 5.43 -0.44 -9.58
CA ILE A 261 5.10 -1.39 -8.49
C ILE A 261 3.60 -1.72 -8.51
N ALA A 262 2.75 -0.72 -8.73
CA ALA A 262 1.31 -0.90 -8.85
C ALA A 262 0.91 -1.84 -9.99
N LEU A 263 1.60 -1.76 -11.14
CA LEU A 263 1.38 -2.67 -12.27
C LEU A 263 1.76 -4.11 -11.92
N VAL A 264 2.86 -4.34 -11.20
CA VAL A 264 3.25 -5.67 -10.74
C VAL A 264 2.16 -6.28 -9.87
N TRP A 265 1.64 -5.53 -8.90
CA TRP A 265 0.59 -6.02 -8.00
C TRP A 265 -0.78 -6.17 -8.66
N CYS A 266 -1.08 -5.34 -9.66
CA CYS A 266 -2.25 -5.54 -10.51
C CYS A 266 -2.13 -6.86 -11.30
N ALA A 267 -0.95 -7.14 -11.87
CA ALA A 267 -0.68 -8.38 -12.58
C ALA A 267 -0.80 -9.59 -11.64
N VAL A 268 -0.27 -9.51 -10.42
CA VAL A 268 -0.45 -10.57 -9.39
C VAL A 268 -1.94 -10.80 -9.12
N GLY A 269 -2.71 -9.74 -8.86
CA GLY A 269 -4.15 -9.85 -8.61
C GLY A 269 -4.93 -10.47 -9.76
N LEU A 270 -4.54 -10.18 -11.00
CA LEU A 270 -5.16 -10.71 -12.21
C LEU A 270 -4.77 -12.17 -12.51
N SER A 271 -3.60 -12.62 -12.05
CA SER A 271 -3.00 -13.87 -12.53
C SER A 271 -2.90 -14.97 -11.48
N PHE A 272 -2.92 -14.63 -10.19
CA PHE A 272 -2.60 -15.57 -9.13
C PHE A 272 -3.76 -16.54 -8.82
N TYR A 273 -5.00 -16.06 -8.84
CA TYR A 273 -6.18 -16.88 -8.59
C TYR A 273 -6.78 -17.43 -9.89
N ASP A 274 -7.41 -18.61 -9.81
CA ASP A 274 -7.99 -19.26 -10.99
C ASP A 274 -9.18 -18.52 -11.59
N SER A 275 -9.88 -17.74 -10.76
CA SER A 275 -11.04 -16.97 -11.20
C SER A 275 -11.23 -15.68 -10.41
N LEU A 276 -12.02 -14.76 -10.96
CA LEU A 276 -12.39 -13.53 -10.29
C LEU A 276 -13.19 -13.78 -8.98
N PRO A 277 -14.14 -14.74 -8.91
CA PRO A 277 -14.76 -15.13 -7.66
C PRO A 277 -13.76 -15.57 -6.57
N ASP A 278 -12.69 -16.29 -6.93
CA ASP A 278 -11.67 -16.74 -5.99
C ASP A 278 -10.86 -15.57 -5.43
N LEU A 279 -10.44 -14.63 -6.30
CA LEU A 279 -9.83 -13.38 -5.87
C LEU A 279 -10.75 -12.60 -4.91
N LEU A 280 -12.04 -12.50 -5.24
CA LEU A 280 -13.01 -11.81 -4.41
C LEU A 280 -13.20 -12.54 -3.06
N ALA A 281 -13.23 -13.86 -3.06
CA ALA A 281 -13.30 -14.68 -1.84
C ALA A 281 -12.08 -14.44 -0.95
N ALA A 282 -10.86 -14.45 -1.51
CA ALA A 282 -9.63 -14.17 -0.80
C ALA A 282 -9.63 -12.77 -0.18
N ILE A 283 -10.06 -11.75 -0.93
CA ILE A 283 -10.17 -10.39 -0.43
C ILE A 283 -11.21 -10.28 0.70
N LYS A 284 -12.33 -10.97 0.60
CA LYS A 284 -13.35 -11.00 1.66
C LYS A 284 -12.88 -11.71 2.92
N ALA A 285 -12.08 -12.77 2.77
CA ALA A 285 -11.57 -13.57 3.89
C ALA A 285 -10.47 -12.85 4.67
N GLY A 286 -9.57 -12.12 4.00
CA GLY A 286 -8.41 -11.54 4.67
C GLY A 286 -7.94 -10.19 4.12
N SER A 287 -8.80 -9.44 3.43
CA SER A 287 -8.45 -8.17 2.75
C SER A 287 -7.39 -8.38 1.63
N PRO A 288 -6.93 -7.34 0.91
CA PRO A 288 -5.81 -7.47 -0.03
C PRO A 288 -4.52 -8.02 0.59
N SER A 289 -4.40 -7.97 1.93
CA SER A 289 -3.26 -8.54 2.65
C SER A 289 -3.14 -10.04 2.46
N LYS A 290 -4.27 -10.76 2.34
CA LYS A 290 -4.27 -12.19 2.04
C LYS A 290 -3.67 -12.48 0.68
N VAL A 291 -4.05 -11.72 -0.34
CA VAL A 291 -3.49 -11.86 -1.70
C VAL A 291 -1.97 -11.68 -1.69
N VAL A 292 -1.48 -10.68 -0.95
CA VAL A 292 -0.04 -10.44 -0.77
C VAL A 292 0.63 -11.64 -0.11
N TYR A 293 0.06 -12.15 0.95
CA TYR A 293 0.61 -13.28 1.68
C TYR A 293 0.65 -14.54 0.83
N ASP A 294 -0.49 -14.96 0.28
CA ASP A 294 -0.64 -16.18 -0.51
C ASP A 294 0.31 -16.19 -1.72
N SER A 295 0.31 -15.09 -2.50
CA SER A 295 1.18 -14.99 -3.68
C SER A 295 2.67 -14.95 -3.32
N SER A 296 3.04 -14.29 -2.22
CA SER A 296 4.44 -14.21 -1.79
C SER A 296 4.98 -15.58 -1.35
N ILE A 297 4.19 -16.34 -0.57
CA ILE A 297 4.57 -17.69 -0.15
C ILE A 297 4.62 -18.64 -1.35
N HIS A 298 3.67 -18.55 -2.27
CA HIS A 298 3.64 -19.40 -3.46
C HIS A 298 4.86 -19.18 -4.37
N PHE A 299 5.16 -17.92 -4.73
CA PHE A 299 6.23 -17.61 -5.69
C PHE A 299 7.64 -17.66 -5.08
N LEU A 300 7.80 -17.37 -3.79
CA LEU A 300 9.12 -17.23 -3.16
C LEU A 300 9.40 -18.32 -2.13
N GLY A 301 8.47 -19.26 -1.95
CA GLY A 301 8.53 -20.26 -0.90
C GLY A 301 8.38 -19.65 0.50
N LEU A 302 8.35 -20.49 1.53
CA LEU A 302 8.06 -20.03 2.89
C LEU A 302 9.03 -18.93 3.37
N VAL A 303 10.33 -19.14 3.24
CA VAL A 303 11.33 -18.18 3.74
C VAL A 303 11.33 -16.89 2.93
N GLY A 304 11.37 -16.98 1.59
CA GLY A 304 11.35 -15.82 0.71
C GLY A 304 10.03 -15.04 0.83
N GLY A 305 8.91 -15.75 0.96
CA GLY A 305 7.60 -15.18 1.16
C GLY A 305 7.48 -14.42 2.48
N ILE A 306 7.97 -14.97 3.59
CA ILE A 306 7.99 -14.27 4.89
C ILE A 306 8.80 -12.96 4.78
N PHE A 307 10.00 -12.99 4.17
CA PHE A 307 10.78 -11.77 3.95
C PHE A 307 10.05 -10.74 3.08
N ALA A 308 9.37 -11.20 2.02
CA ALA A 308 8.58 -10.33 1.17
C ALA A 308 7.42 -9.66 1.95
N VAL A 309 6.68 -10.45 2.71
CA VAL A 309 5.56 -9.94 3.52
C VAL A 309 6.04 -9.00 4.62
N LEU A 310 7.18 -9.26 5.25
CA LEU A 310 7.80 -8.32 6.20
C LEU A 310 8.12 -6.98 5.52
N GLY A 311 8.59 -7.00 4.26
CA GLY A 311 8.75 -5.77 3.48
C GLY A 311 7.45 -4.97 3.36
N VAL A 312 6.32 -5.65 3.07
CA VAL A 312 5.00 -5.01 2.98
C VAL A 312 4.49 -4.53 4.35
N VAL A 313 4.80 -5.24 5.43
CA VAL A 313 4.45 -4.80 6.81
C VAL A 313 5.15 -3.51 7.18
N VAL A 314 6.41 -3.37 6.81
CA VAL A 314 7.21 -2.20 7.19
C VAL A 314 6.81 -0.94 6.41
N LEU A 315 6.37 -1.09 5.16
CA LEU A 315 5.95 0.04 4.31
C LEU A 315 4.87 0.92 4.96
N PRO A 316 3.72 0.39 5.43
CA PRO A 316 2.72 1.22 6.09
C PRO A 316 3.22 1.77 7.43
N ILE A 317 4.09 1.05 8.14
CA ILE A 317 4.66 1.53 9.41
C ILE A 317 5.48 2.79 9.17
N THR A 318 6.36 2.80 8.17
CA THR A 318 7.16 3.98 7.83
C THR A 318 6.31 5.13 7.26
N SER A 319 5.31 4.79 6.44
CA SER A 319 4.39 5.80 5.88
C SER A 319 3.44 6.39 6.93
N GLY A 320 3.01 5.58 7.90
CA GLY A 320 2.20 6.05 9.01
C GLY A 320 2.94 7.05 9.89
N ASP A 321 4.23 6.84 10.15
CA ASP A 321 5.06 7.81 10.87
C ASP A 321 5.05 9.18 10.17
N THR A 322 5.25 9.22 8.85
CA THR A 322 5.18 10.48 8.10
C THR A 322 3.77 11.06 8.03
N ALA A 323 2.73 10.21 7.97
CA ALA A 323 1.33 10.63 8.00
C ALA A 323 0.96 11.32 9.32
N PHE A 324 1.30 10.72 10.45
CA PHE A 324 1.02 11.32 11.76
C PHE A 324 1.81 12.60 12.01
N ARG A 325 3.04 12.71 11.48
CA ARG A 325 3.80 13.96 11.49
C ARG A 325 3.14 15.04 10.64
N ALA A 326 2.70 14.68 9.42
CA ALA A 326 1.97 15.61 8.57
C ALA A 326 0.68 16.09 9.24
N ALA A 327 -0.07 15.18 9.87
CA ALA A 327 -1.28 15.52 10.62
C ALA A 327 -0.99 16.52 11.75
N ARG A 328 0.06 16.25 12.55
CA ARG A 328 0.51 17.16 13.60
C ARG A 328 0.86 18.54 13.06
N LEU A 329 1.58 18.60 11.93
CA LEU A 329 1.97 19.86 11.29
C LEU A 329 0.75 20.65 10.80
N VAL A 330 -0.18 19.98 10.09
CA VAL A 330 -1.40 20.61 9.58
C VAL A 330 -2.29 21.13 10.71
N ILE A 331 -2.45 20.34 11.79
CA ILE A 331 -3.21 20.72 12.98
C ILE A 331 -2.54 21.93 13.67
N ALA A 332 -1.23 21.89 13.87
CA ALA A 332 -0.49 22.98 14.50
C ALA A 332 -0.56 24.29 13.68
N GLU A 333 -0.43 24.19 12.35
CA GLU A 333 -0.61 25.34 11.45
C GLU A 333 -2.05 25.88 11.48
N PHE A 334 -3.05 25.00 11.57
CA PHE A 334 -4.45 25.41 11.65
C PHE A 334 -4.80 26.17 12.93
N PHE A 335 -4.31 25.68 14.07
CA PHE A 335 -4.54 26.29 15.40
C PHE A 335 -3.49 27.34 15.78
N HIS A 336 -2.53 27.65 14.90
CA HIS A 336 -1.42 28.58 15.15
C HIS A 336 -0.59 28.21 16.38
N LEU A 337 -0.39 26.90 16.63
CA LEU A 337 0.39 26.40 17.75
C LEU A 337 1.89 26.48 17.45
N GLU A 338 2.67 27.05 18.38
CA GLU A 338 4.14 27.06 18.27
C GLU A 338 4.70 25.66 18.48
N GLN A 339 5.29 25.08 17.43
CA GLN A 339 5.84 23.72 17.47
C GLN A 339 7.08 23.54 18.36
N LYS A 340 7.76 24.60 18.73
CA LYS A 340 8.96 24.58 19.59
C LYS A 340 8.67 24.04 20.99
N THR A 341 7.43 24.11 21.46
CA THR A 341 7.00 23.68 22.81
C THR A 341 6.73 22.18 22.92
N LEU A 342 6.48 21.49 21.80
CA LEU A 342 6.18 20.04 21.78
C LEU A 342 7.43 19.16 21.58
N ALA A 343 8.59 19.75 21.28
CA ALA A 343 9.86 19.06 21.06
C ALA A 343 10.84 19.17 22.25
N LYS A 344 10.44 19.84 23.36
CA LYS A 344 11.14 19.84 24.64
C LYS A 344 10.31 19.07 25.67
#